data_11f32822d9a34667a8ec5621bca6c089
#
_entry.id   11f32822d9a34667a8ec5621bca6c089
#
_cell.length_a   1.000
_cell.length_b   1.000
_cell.length_c   1.000
_cell.angle_alpha   90.00
_cell.angle_beta   90.00
_cell.angle_gamma   90.00
#
_symmetry.space_group_name_H-M   'P 1'
#
loop_
_entity.id
_entity.type
_entity.pdbx_description
1 polymer ?
#
loop_
_entity_poly.entity_id
_entity_poly.type
_entity_poly.pdbx_seq_one_letter_code
_entity_poly.pdbx_strand_id
1 'polypeptide(L)'
;MPANKNALIRYKTIDNCLRNKYRRWTLEDLVEKCSEVLYEMEGIKKGVSVRTIQGDIQMMRSDKLGYNAPIEVYEQKYYRYSDKDYSITKIPLTQKDFELMQEAVDMLRELENFEQFREISDIVSRLQDKLSIAKNNTKPIIHFDNVKDLKGLELLNPLYNYISHKQTIKITYQSFSANKPIEYILFPYLLKEFRNRWFLFGSRVEDLILYNLALDRIISIEKTDIPYQENPNFDSETFFNDMIGVSKDINDKPKEITFWATAEQSKYIETKPIHSSQKILNHNPDGSCVFSINVIENFELYSTFLSYGSGIKILSPKRVERYMKRMSEKLFDLYK
;
A
#
# COMPACT_ATOMS: atom_id res chain seq x y z
N MET A 1 -4.88 19.74 10.47
CA MET A 1 -6.14 19.13 10.00
C MET A 1 -5.96 18.79 8.53
N PRO A 2 -6.26 17.58 8.07
CA PRO A 2 -6.19 17.29 6.66
C PRO A 2 -7.16 18.22 5.91
N ALA A 3 -6.65 18.91 4.88
CA ALA A 3 -7.49 19.75 4.04
C ALA A 3 -8.50 18.83 3.33
N ASN A 4 -9.78 19.08 3.55
CA ASN A 4 -10.84 18.35 2.83
C ASN A 4 -10.65 18.61 1.32
N LYS A 5 -10.66 17.56 0.50
CA LYS A 5 -10.52 17.63 -0.97
C LYS A 5 -11.38 18.75 -1.59
N ASN A 6 -12.61 18.89 -1.11
CA ASN A 6 -13.53 19.95 -1.56
C ASN A 6 -13.07 21.36 -1.19
N ALA A 7 -12.35 21.54 -0.07
CA ALA A 7 -11.79 22.83 0.31
C ALA A 7 -10.64 23.25 -0.63
N LEU A 8 -9.77 22.30 -1.01
CA LEU A 8 -8.69 22.58 -1.96
C LEU A 8 -9.22 22.99 -3.35
N ILE A 9 -10.31 22.36 -3.80
CA ILE A 9 -10.97 22.75 -5.07
C ILE A 9 -11.47 24.18 -4.96
N ARG A 10 -12.13 24.56 -3.85
CA ARG A 10 -12.61 25.93 -3.63
C ARG A 10 -11.47 26.94 -3.56
N TYR A 11 -10.38 26.63 -2.83
CA TYR A 11 -9.21 27.54 -2.76
C TYR A 11 -8.62 27.80 -4.14
N LYS A 12 -8.43 26.76 -4.97
CA LYS A 12 -7.97 26.91 -6.35
C LYS A 12 -8.93 27.71 -7.22
N THR A 13 -10.23 27.52 -7.03
CA THR A 13 -11.26 28.28 -7.76
C THR A 13 -11.23 29.76 -7.37
N ILE A 14 -11.16 30.08 -6.07
CA ILE A 14 -11.04 31.44 -5.54
C ILE A 14 -9.75 32.09 -6.09
N ASP A 15 -8.61 31.39 -6.04
CA ASP A 15 -7.34 31.88 -6.60
C ASP A 15 -7.46 32.25 -8.07
N ASN A 16 -8.03 31.36 -8.88
CA ASN A 16 -8.25 31.60 -10.31
C ASN A 16 -9.15 32.83 -10.55
N CYS A 17 -10.18 33.00 -9.74
CA CYS A 17 -11.06 34.17 -9.80
C CYS A 17 -10.31 35.47 -9.47
N LEU A 18 -9.59 35.50 -8.35
CA LEU A 18 -8.89 36.69 -7.86
C LEU A 18 -7.68 37.10 -8.76
N ARG A 19 -7.11 36.15 -9.48
CA ARG A 19 -6.06 36.41 -10.50
C ARG A 19 -6.60 36.97 -11.79
N ASN A 20 -7.89 36.79 -12.08
CA ASN A 20 -8.50 37.34 -13.31
C ASN A 20 -8.69 38.84 -13.19
N LYS A 21 -7.79 39.62 -13.82
CA LYS A 21 -7.76 41.08 -13.79
C LYS A 21 -8.87 41.76 -14.64
N TYR A 22 -9.56 40.98 -15.46
CA TYR A 22 -10.59 41.49 -16.40
C TYR A 22 -12.00 41.45 -15.82
N ARG A 23 -12.21 40.80 -14.67
CA ARG A 23 -13.50 40.68 -13.99
C ARG A 23 -13.38 41.11 -12.54
N ARG A 24 -14.37 41.85 -12.05
CA ARG A 24 -14.53 42.15 -10.63
C ARG A 24 -15.31 41.05 -9.98
N TRP A 25 -14.88 40.56 -8.81
CA TRP A 25 -15.47 39.45 -8.12
C TRP A 25 -16.09 39.89 -6.80
N THR A 26 -17.41 39.73 -6.68
CA THR A 26 -18.12 39.88 -5.40
C THR A 26 -18.08 38.56 -4.61
N LEU A 27 -18.54 38.58 -3.36
CA LEU A 27 -18.64 37.36 -2.55
C LEU A 27 -19.63 36.35 -3.19
N GLU A 28 -20.74 36.86 -3.71
CA GLU A 28 -21.77 36.07 -4.39
C GLU A 28 -21.22 35.39 -5.66
N ASP A 29 -20.45 36.12 -6.49
CA ASP A 29 -19.78 35.57 -7.66
C ASP A 29 -18.83 34.39 -7.30
N LEU A 30 -18.08 34.55 -6.19
CA LEU A 30 -17.17 33.51 -5.70
C LEU A 30 -17.93 32.26 -5.22
N VAL A 31 -19.07 32.47 -4.54
CA VAL A 31 -19.97 31.36 -4.10
C VAL A 31 -20.52 30.61 -5.29
N GLU A 32 -21.03 31.33 -6.31
CA GLU A 32 -21.56 30.73 -7.52
C GLU A 32 -20.51 29.94 -8.27
N LYS A 33 -19.33 30.52 -8.51
CA LYS A 33 -18.24 29.87 -9.22
C LYS A 33 -17.69 28.65 -8.53
N CYS A 34 -17.55 28.70 -7.21
CA CYS A 34 -17.15 27.54 -6.41
C CYS A 34 -18.19 26.43 -6.45
N SER A 35 -19.49 26.78 -6.47
CA SER A 35 -20.59 25.81 -6.58
C SER A 35 -20.61 25.11 -7.92
N GLU A 36 -20.42 25.85 -9.01
CA GLU A 36 -20.30 25.31 -10.38
C GLU A 36 -19.15 24.31 -10.48
N VAL A 37 -17.94 24.70 -10.08
CA VAL A 37 -16.75 23.85 -10.19
C VAL A 37 -16.87 22.59 -9.33
N LEU A 38 -17.44 22.68 -8.13
CA LEU A 38 -17.68 21.49 -7.28
C LEU A 38 -18.73 20.56 -7.89
N TYR A 39 -19.74 21.11 -8.56
CA TYR A 39 -20.71 20.29 -9.29
C TYR A 39 -20.05 19.55 -10.47
N GLU A 40 -19.23 20.27 -11.26
CA GLU A 40 -18.53 19.69 -12.41
C GLU A 40 -17.50 18.61 -12.02
N MET A 41 -16.73 18.84 -10.94
CA MET A 41 -15.62 17.96 -10.55
C MET A 41 -16.04 16.79 -9.63
N GLU A 42 -17.03 17.00 -8.77
CA GLU A 42 -17.41 16.05 -7.69
C GLU A 42 -18.89 15.67 -7.72
N GLY A 43 -19.68 16.23 -8.64
CA GLY A 43 -21.10 15.94 -8.75
C GLY A 43 -21.95 16.49 -7.57
N ILE A 44 -21.41 17.44 -6.79
CA ILE A 44 -22.08 17.98 -5.59
C ILE A 44 -23.18 18.95 -6.02
N LYS A 45 -24.43 18.53 -5.93
CA LYS A 45 -25.61 19.33 -6.28
C LYS A 45 -25.95 20.42 -5.26
N LYS A 46 -25.53 20.25 -3.99
CA LYS A 46 -25.76 21.23 -2.94
C LYS A 46 -24.69 22.32 -3.05
N GLY A 47 -25.08 23.52 -3.47
CA GLY A 47 -24.19 24.67 -3.60
C GLY A 47 -23.42 25.00 -2.32
N VAL A 48 -22.42 25.86 -2.44
CA VAL A 48 -21.58 26.34 -1.33
C VAL A 48 -22.25 27.51 -0.65
N SER A 49 -22.22 27.59 0.70
CA SER A 49 -22.77 28.71 1.43
C SER A 49 -21.80 29.93 1.44
N VAL A 50 -22.37 31.14 1.56
CA VAL A 50 -21.59 32.37 1.75
C VAL A 50 -20.62 32.25 2.93
N ARG A 51 -21.09 31.68 4.05
CA ARG A 51 -20.29 31.46 5.25
C ARG A 51 -19.08 30.56 4.99
N THR A 52 -19.23 29.55 4.12
CA THR A 52 -18.14 28.66 3.74
C THR A 52 -17.06 29.42 2.98
N ILE A 53 -17.43 30.23 1.98
CA ILE A 53 -16.47 31.02 1.18
C ILE A 53 -15.79 32.10 2.04
N GLN A 54 -16.50 32.74 2.95
CA GLN A 54 -15.89 33.66 3.92
C GLN A 54 -14.84 32.97 4.80
N GLY A 55 -15.16 31.77 5.30
CA GLY A 55 -14.21 30.93 6.06
C GLY A 55 -13.00 30.52 5.21
N ASP A 56 -13.22 30.15 3.95
CA ASP A 56 -12.16 29.81 3.00
C ASP A 56 -11.22 31.01 2.74
N ILE A 57 -11.76 32.20 2.52
CA ILE A 57 -10.98 33.44 2.34
C ILE A 57 -10.16 33.75 3.62
N GLN A 58 -10.74 33.59 4.81
CA GLN A 58 -10.00 33.78 6.05
C GLN A 58 -8.88 32.74 6.21
N MET A 59 -9.14 31.48 5.84
CA MET A 59 -8.15 30.43 5.88
C MET A 59 -7.01 30.72 4.90
N MET A 60 -7.32 31.18 3.68
CA MET A 60 -6.32 31.59 2.68
C MET A 60 -5.48 32.80 3.13
N ARG A 61 -6.04 33.74 3.89
CA ARG A 61 -5.33 34.88 4.47
C ARG A 61 -4.41 34.47 5.63
N SER A 62 -4.69 33.35 6.29
CA SER A 62 -3.92 32.88 7.44
C SER A 62 -2.66 32.12 7.02
N ASP A 63 -1.70 32.02 7.93
CA ASP A 63 -0.48 31.21 7.78
C ASP A 63 -0.71 29.71 7.99
N LYS A 64 -1.90 29.31 8.46
CA LYS A 64 -2.23 27.91 8.83
C LYS A 64 -2.05 26.91 7.69
N LEU A 65 -2.23 27.34 6.44
CA LEU A 65 -2.00 26.54 5.24
C LEU A 65 -0.78 27.05 4.45
N GLY A 66 -0.02 27.99 5.01
CA GLY A 66 1.14 28.60 4.35
C GLY A 66 0.80 29.56 3.22
N TYR A 67 -0.48 29.86 2.99
CA TYR A 67 -0.87 30.71 1.86
C TYR A 67 -0.58 32.19 2.12
N ASN A 68 -0.86 32.73 3.31
CA ASN A 68 -0.72 34.15 3.63
C ASN A 68 -1.23 35.06 2.49
N ALA A 69 -2.37 34.67 1.89
CA ALA A 69 -2.86 35.28 0.66
C ALA A 69 -3.22 36.76 0.87
N PRO A 70 -2.64 37.69 0.11
CA PRO A 70 -2.87 39.10 0.25
C PRO A 70 -4.22 39.52 -0.38
N ILE A 71 -5.32 38.93 0.12
CA ILE A 71 -6.68 39.20 -0.36
C ILE A 71 -7.18 40.47 0.29
N GLU A 72 -7.53 41.46 -0.49
CA GLU A 72 -8.15 42.69 -0.04
C GLU A 72 -9.58 42.88 -0.59
N VAL A 73 -10.37 43.66 0.12
CA VAL A 73 -11.70 44.09 -0.31
C VAL A 73 -11.60 45.55 -0.72
N TYR A 74 -11.99 45.86 -1.93
CA TYR A 74 -12.05 47.25 -2.43
C TYR A 74 -13.46 47.61 -2.85
N GLU A 75 -13.75 48.90 -2.88
CA GLU A 75 -15.10 49.44 -3.12
C GLU A 75 -16.17 48.71 -2.24
N GLN A 76 -15.78 48.29 -1.02
CA GLN A 76 -16.61 47.67 0.00
C GLN A 76 -17.26 46.32 -0.38
N LYS A 77 -17.04 45.80 -1.59
CA LYS A 77 -17.73 44.59 -2.06
C LYS A 77 -16.92 43.66 -2.96
N TYR A 78 -15.83 44.17 -3.57
CA TYR A 78 -15.05 43.37 -4.51
C TYR A 78 -13.77 42.81 -3.87
N TYR A 79 -13.44 41.60 -4.20
CA TYR A 79 -12.26 40.89 -3.74
C TYR A 79 -11.19 40.84 -4.82
N ARG A 80 -9.92 41.03 -4.45
CA ARG A 80 -8.74 40.85 -5.31
C ARG A 80 -7.50 40.55 -4.49
N TYR A 81 -6.44 40.14 -5.14
CA TYR A 81 -5.11 40.19 -4.56
C TYR A 81 -4.53 41.60 -4.60
N SER A 82 -3.94 42.07 -3.50
CA SER A 82 -3.18 43.34 -3.50
C SER A 82 -1.88 43.19 -4.27
N ASP A 83 -1.25 42.02 -4.24
CA ASP A 83 -0.14 41.65 -5.12
C ASP A 83 -0.68 40.99 -6.41
N LYS A 84 -0.42 41.66 -7.54
CA LYS A 84 -0.93 41.26 -8.87
C LYS A 84 -0.32 39.98 -9.41
N ASP A 85 0.81 39.52 -8.89
CA ASP A 85 1.53 38.34 -9.34
C ASP A 85 1.39 37.16 -8.35
N TYR A 86 0.67 37.36 -7.24
CA TYR A 86 0.39 36.36 -6.26
C TYR A 86 -0.54 35.26 -6.81
N SER A 87 -0.27 34.03 -6.39
CA SER A 87 -1.15 32.87 -6.55
C SER A 87 -0.83 31.85 -5.47
N ILE A 88 -1.83 31.18 -4.94
CA ILE A 88 -1.61 30.07 -3.99
C ILE A 88 -0.83 28.89 -4.62
N THR A 89 -0.79 28.81 -5.95
CA THR A 89 -0.01 27.79 -6.66
C THR A 89 1.45 28.21 -6.90
N LYS A 90 1.80 29.46 -6.61
CA LYS A 90 3.15 30.02 -6.74
C LYS A 90 3.83 30.27 -5.38
N ILE A 91 3.26 29.77 -4.28
CA ILE A 91 3.88 29.91 -2.97
C ILE A 91 5.26 29.26 -3.03
N PRO A 92 6.33 29.99 -2.76
CA PRO A 92 7.64 29.38 -2.64
C PRO A 92 7.57 28.33 -1.51
N LEU A 93 8.01 27.12 -1.80
CA LEU A 93 8.15 26.08 -0.79
C LEU A 93 9.01 26.65 0.35
N THR A 94 8.59 26.44 1.59
CA THR A 94 9.39 26.83 2.73
C THR A 94 10.63 25.93 2.81
N GLN A 95 11.67 26.39 3.50
CA GLN A 95 12.86 25.56 3.73
C GLN A 95 12.49 24.21 4.34
N LYS A 96 11.51 24.18 5.24
CA LYS A 96 10.98 22.95 5.85
C LYS A 96 10.28 22.03 4.85
N ASP A 97 9.55 22.59 3.88
CA ASP A 97 8.93 21.81 2.82
C ASP A 97 9.98 21.18 1.92
N PHE A 98 11.07 21.92 1.62
CA PHE A 98 12.22 21.38 0.89
C PHE A 98 12.87 20.22 1.64
N GLU A 99 13.10 20.34 2.93
CA GLU A 99 13.69 19.30 3.77
C GLU A 99 12.80 18.04 3.78
N LEU A 100 11.49 18.19 3.99
CA LEU A 100 10.52 17.08 3.95
C LEU A 100 10.44 16.42 2.56
N MET A 101 10.49 17.21 1.49
CA MET A 101 10.50 16.67 0.12
C MET A 101 11.81 15.93 -0.16
N GLN A 102 12.93 16.42 0.35
CA GLN A 102 14.22 15.75 0.24
C GLN A 102 14.22 14.41 0.98
N GLU A 103 13.74 14.37 2.23
CA GLU A 103 13.56 13.13 2.98
C GLU A 103 12.69 12.12 2.24
N ALA A 104 11.56 12.57 1.67
CA ALA A 104 10.68 11.72 0.87
C ALA A 104 11.37 11.18 -0.39
N VAL A 105 12.14 12.01 -1.09
CA VAL A 105 12.93 11.62 -2.27
C VAL A 105 14.02 10.62 -1.89
N ASP A 106 14.69 10.81 -0.76
CA ASP A 106 15.71 9.89 -0.27
C ASP A 106 15.10 8.53 0.14
N MET A 107 13.90 8.52 0.75
CA MET A 107 13.15 7.29 1.02
C MET A 107 12.72 6.58 -0.27
N LEU A 108 12.23 7.32 -1.27
CA LEU A 108 11.85 6.75 -2.57
C LEU A 108 13.06 6.16 -3.31
N ARG A 109 14.26 6.75 -3.14
CA ARG A 109 15.49 6.22 -3.71
C ARG A 109 15.85 4.83 -3.18
N GLU A 110 15.55 4.53 -1.91
CA GLU A 110 15.73 3.18 -1.37
C GLU A 110 14.84 2.15 -2.09
N LEU A 111 13.68 2.58 -2.61
CA LEU A 111 12.80 1.76 -3.43
C LEU A 111 13.32 1.58 -4.87
N GLU A 112 14.22 2.45 -5.38
CA GLU A 112 14.86 2.30 -6.71
C GLU A 112 15.69 1.01 -6.80
N ASN A 113 16.16 0.48 -5.67
CA ASN A 113 16.86 -0.80 -5.62
C ASN A 113 15.98 -2.00 -6.01
N PHE A 114 14.66 -1.79 -6.07
CA PHE A 114 13.73 -2.75 -6.66
C PHE A 114 13.61 -2.46 -8.16
N GLU A 115 14.16 -3.30 -9.01
CA GLU A 115 14.15 -3.14 -10.49
C GLU A 115 12.75 -2.87 -11.06
N GLN A 116 11.71 -3.34 -10.39
CA GLN A 116 10.31 -3.15 -10.76
C GLN A 116 9.83 -1.71 -10.63
N PHE A 117 10.56 -0.84 -9.94
CA PHE A 117 10.21 0.56 -9.76
C PHE A 117 11.11 1.51 -10.59
N ARG A 118 11.63 1.06 -11.74
CA ARG A 118 12.45 1.90 -12.64
C ARG A 118 11.77 3.22 -13.02
N GLU A 119 10.45 3.22 -13.16
CA GLU A 119 9.68 4.44 -13.43
C GLU A 119 9.72 5.42 -12.24
N ILE A 120 9.88 4.92 -11.01
CA ILE A 120 10.11 5.76 -9.82
C ILE A 120 11.46 6.47 -9.93
N SER A 121 12.50 5.79 -10.45
CA SER A 121 13.82 6.40 -10.67
C SER A 121 13.74 7.64 -11.55
N ASP A 122 12.97 7.59 -12.65
CA ASP A 122 12.74 8.75 -13.53
C ASP A 122 11.96 9.87 -12.83
N ILE A 123 10.99 9.50 -11.98
CA ILE A 123 10.22 10.48 -11.19
C ILE A 123 11.11 11.10 -10.12
N VAL A 124 11.87 10.30 -9.39
CA VAL A 124 12.82 10.74 -8.36
C VAL A 124 13.86 11.66 -8.97
N SER A 125 14.45 11.29 -10.13
CA SER A 125 15.42 12.12 -10.84
C SER A 125 14.81 13.47 -11.26
N ARG A 126 13.60 13.47 -11.81
CA ARG A 126 12.89 14.72 -12.18
C ARG A 126 12.52 15.57 -10.96
N LEU A 127 12.17 14.97 -9.83
CA LEU A 127 11.92 15.68 -8.58
C LEU A 127 13.20 16.30 -8.03
N GLN A 128 14.32 15.57 -8.07
CA GLN A 128 15.64 16.09 -7.68
C GLN A 128 16.07 17.27 -8.53
N ASP A 129 15.94 17.18 -9.86
CA ASP A 129 16.24 18.27 -10.77
C ASP A 129 15.39 19.51 -10.47
N LYS A 130 14.08 19.33 -10.22
CA LYS A 130 13.17 20.44 -9.88
C LYS A 130 13.45 21.07 -8.53
N LEU A 131 13.90 20.28 -7.56
CA LEU A 131 14.25 20.76 -6.22
C LEU A 131 15.65 21.35 -6.19
N SER A 132 16.40 21.33 -7.31
CA SER A 132 17.80 21.76 -7.39
C SER A 132 18.68 21.10 -6.32
N ILE A 133 18.33 19.90 -5.93
CA ILE A 133 19.06 19.13 -4.93
C ILE A 133 20.35 18.69 -5.60
N ALA A 134 21.48 19.21 -5.15
CA ALA A 134 22.78 18.70 -5.56
C ALA A 134 22.80 17.17 -5.32
N LYS A 135 23.28 16.40 -6.28
CA LYS A 135 23.53 14.95 -6.12
C LYS A 135 24.53 14.74 -4.98
N ASN A 136 24.04 14.84 -3.78
CA ASN A 136 24.82 14.40 -2.63
C ASN A 136 24.82 12.88 -2.70
N ASN A 137 25.97 12.30 -2.96
CA ASN A 137 26.26 10.86 -2.78
C ASN A 137 26.25 10.53 -1.27
N THR A 138 25.14 10.83 -0.61
CA THR A 138 24.94 10.40 0.77
C THR A 138 24.73 8.90 0.78
N LYS A 139 25.48 8.18 1.61
CA LYS A 139 25.25 6.75 1.83
C LYS A 139 23.82 6.57 2.38
N PRO A 140 23.09 5.54 1.93
CA PRO A 140 21.74 5.28 2.44
C PRO A 140 21.76 5.15 3.96
N ILE A 141 20.85 5.87 4.64
CA ILE A 141 20.67 5.81 6.10
C ILE A 141 19.69 4.68 6.47
N ILE A 142 18.79 4.34 5.55
CA ILE A 142 17.82 3.25 5.70
C ILE A 142 18.21 2.17 4.70
N HIS A 143 18.25 0.93 5.13
CA HIS A 143 18.51 -0.22 4.25
C HIS A 143 17.37 -1.23 4.42
N PHE A 144 16.72 -1.57 3.31
CA PHE A 144 15.75 -2.65 3.26
C PHE A 144 16.46 -3.96 2.90
N ASP A 145 16.03 -5.06 3.53
CA ASP A 145 16.50 -6.38 3.15
C ASP A 145 16.01 -6.70 1.73
N ASN A 146 16.94 -6.72 0.79
CA ASN A 146 16.66 -6.89 -0.62
C ASN A 146 17.55 -7.98 -1.20
N VAL A 147 16.93 -9.03 -1.72
CA VAL A 147 17.64 -10.09 -2.45
C VAL A 147 17.75 -9.65 -3.91
N LYS A 148 18.98 -9.45 -4.37
CA LYS A 148 19.24 -9.11 -5.78
C LYS A 148 18.91 -10.32 -6.68
N ASP A 149 18.54 -10.03 -7.93
CA ASP A 149 18.31 -11.03 -8.98
C ASP A 149 17.16 -12.03 -8.72
N LEU A 150 16.10 -11.58 -8.04
CA LEU A 150 14.88 -12.38 -7.91
C LEU A 150 14.20 -12.54 -9.27
N LYS A 151 13.92 -13.80 -9.67
CA LYS A 151 13.17 -14.10 -10.90
C LYS A 151 11.72 -13.66 -10.81
N GLY A 152 11.18 -13.18 -11.94
CA GLY A 152 9.76 -12.78 -12.05
C GLY A 152 9.48 -11.34 -11.65
N LEU A 153 10.48 -10.58 -11.22
CA LEU A 153 10.29 -9.16 -10.87
C LEU A 153 9.93 -8.32 -12.10
N GLU A 154 10.47 -8.68 -13.26
CA GLU A 154 10.15 -8.05 -14.55
C GLU A 154 8.67 -8.14 -14.93
N LEU A 155 7.93 -9.07 -14.31
CA LEU A 155 6.50 -9.27 -14.55
C LEU A 155 5.61 -8.37 -13.69
N LEU A 156 6.16 -7.69 -12.67
CA LEU A 156 5.36 -6.86 -11.75
C LEU A 156 4.65 -5.72 -12.45
N ASN A 157 5.35 -4.93 -13.26
CA ASN A 157 4.76 -3.81 -13.99
C ASN A 157 3.70 -4.25 -15.01
N PRO A 158 3.96 -5.24 -15.89
CA PRO A 158 2.91 -5.78 -16.77
C PRO A 158 1.69 -6.26 -15.99
N LEU A 159 1.88 -7.04 -14.92
CA LEU A 159 0.78 -7.56 -14.11
C LEU A 159 0.02 -6.47 -13.38
N TYR A 160 0.71 -5.48 -12.81
CA TYR A 160 0.07 -4.30 -12.21
C TYR A 160 -0.83 -3.59 -13.22
N ASN A 161 -0.38 -3.40 -14.45
CA ASN A 161 -1.16 -2.78 -15.52
C ASN A 161 -2.38 -3.63 -15.89
N TYR A 162 -2.27 -4.96 -16.00
CA TYR A 162 -3.40 -5.82 -16.25
C TYR A 162 -4.45 -5.78 -15.12
N ILE A 163 -4.01 -5.76 -13.87
CA ILE A 163 -4.88 -5.66 -12.70
C ILE A 163 -5.59 -4.29 -12.68
N SER A 164 -4.84 -3.20 -12.80
CA SER A 164 -5.39 -1.82 -12.71
C SER A 164 -6.38 -1.50 -13.83
N HIS A 165 -6.18 -2.09 -15.02
CA HIS A 165 -7.09 -1.92 -16.15
C HIS A 165 -8.16 -3.03 -16.24
N LYS A 166 -8.26 -3.91 -15.23
CA LYS A 166 -9.21 -5.03 -15.20
C LYS A 166 -9.19 -5.84 -16.50
N GLN A 167 -8.02 -6.35 -16.85
CA GLN A 167 -7.82 -7.10 -18.10
C GLN A 167 -7.63 -8.59 -17.80
N THR A 168 -8.34 -9.44 -18.54
CA THR A 168 -8.16 -10.90 -18.48
C THR A 168 -6.88 -11.30 -19.19
N ILE A 169 -6.14 -12.20 -18.59
CA ILE A 169 -4.83 -12.64 -19.08
C ILE A 169 -4.74 -14.15 -19.23
N LYS A 170 -3.94 -14.60 -20.19
CA LYS A 170 -3.49 -15.97 -20.35
C LYS A 170 -2.07 -16.08 -19.80
N ILE A 171 -1.83 -17.03 -18.91
CA ILE A 171 -0.53 -17.28 -18.28
C ILE A 171 -0.08 -18.69 -18.60
N THR A 172 1.16 -18.83 -19.10
CA THR A 172 1.86 -20.10 -19.14
C THR A 172 2.69 -20.24 -17.87
N TYR A 173 2.41 -21.25 -17.06
CA TYR A 173 2.98 -21.46 -15.74
C TYR A 173 3.55 -22.86 -15.59
N GLN A 174 4.73 -22.98 -14.94
CA GLN A 174 5.30 -24.28 -14.63
C GLN A 174 5.74 -24.34 -13.17
N SER A 175 4.98 -25.08 -12.34
CA SER A 175 5.42 -25.35 -10.96
C SER A 175 6.70 -26.19 -10.95
N PHE A 176 7.50 -26.09 -9.88
CA PHE A 176 8.75 -26.84 -9.76
C PHE A 176 8.54 -28.37 -9.71
N SER A 177 7.32 -28.82 -9.38
CA SER A 177 6.95 -30.24 -9.38
C SER A 177 6.33 -30.72 -10.69
N ALA A 178 6.02 -29.82 -11.63
CA ALA A 178 5.35 -30.17 -12.87
C ALA A 178 6.37 -30.47 -13.99
N ASN A 179 6.13 -31.56 -14.73
CA ASN A 179 6.97 -31.95 -15.85
C ASN A 179 6.74 -31.10 -17.11
N LYS A 180 5.59 -30.43 -17.22
CA LYS A 180 5.21 -29.61 -18.36
C LYS A 180 4.52 -28.33 -17.90
N PRO A 181 4.65 -27.22 -18.68
CA PRO A 181 3.88 -26.01 -18.44
C PRO A 181 2.36 -26.26 -18.57
N ILE A 182 1.60 -25.47 -17.84
CA ILE A 182 0.13 -25.44 -17.89
C ILE A 182 -0.29 -24.02 -18.26
N GLU A 183 -1.31 -23.89 -19.09
CA GLU A 183 -1.93 -22.62 -19.44
C GLU A 183 -3.13 -22.34 -18.53
N TYR A 184 -3.19 -21.13 -18.02
CA TYR A 184 -4.33 -20.62 -17.26
C TYR A 184 -4.87 -19.37 -17.91
N ILE A 185 -6.18 -19.25 -18.02
CA ILE A 185 -6.85 -17.98 -18.32
C ILE A 185 -7.43 -17.45 -17.02
N LEU A 186 -6.97 -16.27 -16.60
CA LEU A 186 -7.24 -15.74 -15.27
C LEU A 186 -7.76 -14.31 -15.32
N PHE A 187 -8.61 -14.00 -14.36
CA PHE A 187 -8.91 -12.65 -13.91
C PHE A 187 -7.90 -12.28 -12.81
N PRO A 188 -6.90 -11.43 -13.07
CA PRO A 188 -5.90 -11.07 -12.07
C PRO A 188 -6.45 -10.02 -11.11
N TYR A 189 -6.23 -10.18 -9.78
CA TYR A 189 -6.79 -9.31 -8.75
C TYR A 189 -5.75 -8.59 -7.92
N LEU A 190 -4.65 -9.27 -7.54
CA LEU A 190 -3.71 -8.75 -6.55
C LEU A 190 -2.31 -9.30 -6.76
N LEU A 191 -1.32 -8.46 -6.54
CA LEU A 191 0.09 -8.85 -6.36
C LEU A 191 0.42 -8.79 -4.85
N LYS A 192 0.97 -9.88 -4.32
CA LYS A 192 1.37 -9.98 -2.91
C LYS A 192 2.81 -10.44 -2.78
N GLU A 193 3.59 -9.70 -2.01
CA GLU A 193 4.93 -10.13 -1.60
C GLU A 193 4.84 -10.93 -0.29
N PHE A 194 5.62 -12.02 -0.23
CA PHE A 194 5.86 -12.76 1.00
C PHE A 194 7.27 -13.36 0.99
N ARG A 195 8.10 -12.97 1.95
CA ARG A 195 9.49 -13.44 2.13
C ARG A 195 10.32 -13.29 0.84
N ASN A 196 10.31 -12.11 0.27
CA ASN A 196 11.02 -11.76 -0.96
C ASN A 196 10.57 -12.55 -2.22
N ARG A 197 9.38 -13.17 -2.20
CA ARG A 197 8.76 -13.78 -3.38
C ARG A 197 7.42 -13.13 -3.67
N TRP A 198 7.20 -12.81 -4.93
CA TRP A 198 5.95 -12.23 -5.38
C TRP A 198 4.98 -13.29 -5.91
N PHE A 199 3.71 -13.05 -5.65
CA PHE A 199 2.60 -13.93 -6.04
C PHE A 199 1.51 -13.11 -6.71
N LEU A 200 0.98 -13.66 -7.81
CA LEU A 200 -0.23 -13.18 -8.44
C LEU A 200 -1.43 -13.96 -7.89
N PHE A 201 -2.40 -13.25 -7.36
CA PHE A 201 -3.71 -13.80 -7.04
C PHE A 201 -4.68 -13.48 -8.16
N GLY A 202 -5.37 -14.50 -8.64
CA GLY A 202 -6.37 -14.37 -9.69
C GLY A 202 -7.27 -15.59 -9.76
N SER A 203 -8.48 -15.43 -10.31
CA SER A 203 -9.40 -16.55 -10.48
C SER A 203 -9.40 -17.07 -11.90
N ARG A 204 -9.51 -18.38 -12.04
CA ARG A 204 -9.65 -19.03 -13.33
C ARG A 204 -11.02 -18.68 -13.94
N VAL A 205 -11.01 -18.43 -15.25
CA VAL A 205 -12.21 -18.00 -15.99
C VAL A 205 -13.34 -19.02 -15.94
N GLU A 206 -13.00 -20.32 -15.96
CA GLU A 206 -13.99 -21.41 -16.11
C GLU A 206 -14.85 -21.62 -14.85
N ASP A 207 -14.28 -21.41 -13.63
CA ASP A 207 -14.94 -21.81 -12.38
C ASP A 207 -14.73 -20.84 -11.21
N LEU A 208 -14.05 -19.72 -11.48
CA LEU A 208 -13.73 -18.71 -10.48
C LEU A 208 -12.89 -19.21 -9.29
N ILE A 209 -12.26 -20.39 -9.42
CA ILE A 209 -11.31 -20.86 -8.40
C ILE A 209 -10.13 -19.90 -8.32
N LEU A 210 -9.83 -19.46 -7.11
CA LEU A 210 -8.71 -18.57 -6.83
C LEU A 210 -7.39 -19.34 -6.83
N TYR A 211 -6.43 -18.83 -7.60
CA TYR A 211 -5.05 -19.32 -7.66
C TYR A 211 -4.08 -18.29 -7.09
N ASN A 212 -3.02 -18.77 -6.49
CA ASN A 212 -1.82 -18.00 -6.16
C ASN A 212 -0.66 -18.53 -7.01
N LEU A 213 -0.19 -17.73 -7.95
CA LEU A 213 0.89 -18.09 -8.86
C LEU A 213 2.14 -17.30 -8.50
N ALA A 214 3.21 -17.99 -8.12
CA ALA A 214 4.50 -17.36 -7.87
C ALA A 214 5.10 -16.84 -9.19
N LEU A 215 5.51 -15.56 -9.23
CA LEU A 215 5.96 -14.90 -10.46
C LEU A 215 7.21 -15.55 -11.05
N ASP A 216 8.10 -16.09 -10.21
CA ASP A 216 9.33 -16.80 -10.62
C ASP A 216 9.08 -18.09 -11.42
N ARG A 217 7.83 -18.51 -11.56
CA ARG A 217 7.38 -19.72 -12.28
C ARG A 217 6.48 -19.40 -13.47
N ILE A 218 6.22 -18.15 -13.73
CA ILE A 218 5.49 -17.69 -14.93
C ILE A 218 6.47 -17.65 -16.09
N ILE A 219 6.10 -18.31 -17.20
CA ILE A 219 6.91 -18.37 -18.43
C ILE A 219 6.51 -17.24 -19.37
N SER A 220 5.21 -17.01 -19.55
CA SER A 220 4.68 -15.95 -20.41
C SER A 220 3.33 -15.46 -19.93
N ILE A 221 3.01 -14.21 -20.29
CA ILE A 221 1.74 -13.56 -20.05
C ILE A 221 1.27 -12.94 -21.35
N GLU A 222 0.01 -13.16 -21.68
CA GLU A 222 -0.64 -12.61 -22.87
C GLU A 222 -2.00 -12.01 -22.48
N LYS A 223 -2.37 -10.88 -23.09
CA LYS A 223 -3.70 -10.31 -22.95
C LYS A 223 -4.70 -11.16 -23.72
N THR A 224 -5.93 -11.28 -23.18
CA THR A 224 -7.06 -11.91 -23.87
C THR A 224 -8.20 -10.91 -24.09
N ASP A 225 -9.11 -11.24 -25.04
CA ASP A 225 -10.32 -10.44 -25.29
C ASP A 225 -11.51 -10.89 -24.43
N ILE A 226 -11.30 -11.82 -23.49
CA ILE A 226 -12.36 -12.30 -22.59
C ILE A 226 -12.71 -11.17 -21.61
N PRO A 227 -14.00 -10.81 -21.50
CA PRO A 227 -14.46 -9.79 -20.56
C PRO A 227 -14.03 -10.12 -19.11
N TYR A 228 -13.50 -9.13 -18.41
CA TYR A 228 -13.07 -9.29 -17.02
C TYR A 228 -14.23 -9.47 -16.07
N GLN A 229 -14.05 -10.34 -15.07
CA GLN A 229 -15.02 -10.58 -14.02
C GLN A 229 -14.34 -10.53 -12.64
N GLU A 230 -14.97 -9.88 -11.68
CA GLU A 230 -14.57 -9.93 -10.27
C GLU A 230 -15.05 -11.22 -9.61
N ASN A 231 -14.27 -11.72 -8.66
CA ASN A 231 -14.68 -12.86 -7.85
C ASN A 231 -15.40 -12.35 -6.58
N PRO A 232 -16.70 -12.59 -6.41
CA PRO A 232 -17.44 -12.11 -5.26
C PRO A 232 -16.99 -12.73 -3.92
N ASN A 233 -16.23 -13.82 -3.98
CA ASN A 233 -15.69 -14.50 -2.80
C ASN A 233 -14.25 -14.11 -2.46
N PHE A 234 -13.66 -13.16 -3.20
CA PHE A 234 -12.31 -12.67 -2.94
C PHE A 234 -12.32 -11.19 -2.59
N ASP A 235 -11.95 -10.88 -1.37
CA ASP A 235 -11.71 -9.52 -0.90
C ASP A 235 -10.23 -9.42 -0.45
N SER A 236 -9.46 -8.61 -1.16
CA SER A 236 -8.02 -8.43 -0.93
C SER A 236 -7.67 -7.89 0.47
N GLU A 237 -8.60 -7.18 1.13
CA GLU A 237 -8.37 -6.62 2.46
C GLU A 237 -8.52 -7.65 3.57
N THR A 238 -9.41 -8.60 3.39
CA THR A 238 -9.78 -9.57 4.44
C THR A 238 -9.26 -10.98 4.20
N PHE A 239 -8.97 -11.34 2.94
CA PHE A 239 -8.59 -12.69 2.53
C PHE A 239 -7.40 -13.27 3.33
N PHE A 240 -6.46 -12.42 3.73
CA PHE A 240 -5.23 -12.83 4.43
C PHE A 240 -5.32 -12.76 5.95
N ASN A 241 -6.46 -12.36 6.51
CA ASN A 241 -6.61 -12.12 7.96
C ASN A 241 -6.59 -13.38 8.82
N ASP A 242 -6.71 -14.55 8.22
CA ASP A 242 -6.77 -15.83 8.91
C ASP A 242 -5.62 -16.77 8.55
N MET A 243 -4.54 -16.25 7.91
CA MET A 243 -3.41 -17.08 7.51
C MET A 243 -2.06 -16.38 7.67
N ILE A 244 -1.02 -17.17 7.72
CA ILE A 244 0.36 -16.73 7.55
C ILE A 244 0.75 -17.01 6.09
N GLY A 245 1.29 -16.01 5.41
CA GLY A 245 1.77 -16.17 4.04
C GLY A 245 0.70 -16.07 2.97
N VAL A 246 0.67 -17.03 2.03
CA VAL A 246 -0.06 -16.92 0.77
C VAL A 246 -0.85 -18.17 0.37
N SER A 247 -0.66 -19.29 1.09
CA SER A 247 -1.29 -20.59 0.73
C SER A 247 -2.55 -20.82 1.52
N LYS A 248 -3.69 -20.91 0.81
CA LYS A 248 -5.01 -21.20 1.38
C LYS A 248 -5.85 -21.98 0.39
N ASP A 249 -6.38 -23.11 0.86
CA ASP A 249 -7.38 -23.87 0.13
C ASP A 249 -8.80 -23.38 0.45
N ILE A 250 -9.73 -23.55 -0.49
CA ILE A 250 -11.11 -23.06 -0.37
C ILE A 250 -11.86 -23.62 0.85
N ASN A 251 -11.47 -24.80 1.32
CA ASN A 251 -12.09 -25.49 2.47
C ASN A 251 -11.35 -25.25 3.78
N ASP A 252 -10.23 -24.54 3.76
CA ASP A 252 -9.45 -24.28 4.96
C ASP A 252 -10.19 -23.34 5.89
N LYS A 253 -10.18 -23.69 7.17
CA LYS A 253 -10.76 -22.86 8.24
C LYS A 253 -9.71 -22.57 9.29
N PRO A 254 -9.67 -21.34 9.81
CA PRO A 254 -8.76 -21.01 10.89
C PRO A 254 -9.05 -21.85 12.14
N LYS A 255 -7.99 -22.19 12.86
CA LYS A 255 -8.04 -22.93 14.11
C LYS A 255 -7.19 -22.26 15.14
N GLU A 256 -7.61 -22.35 16.38
CA GLU A 256 -6.79 -21.89 17.49
C GLU A 256 -5.61 -22.85 17.69
N ILE A 257 -4.41 -22.28 17.60
CA ILE A 257 -3.16 -23.01 17.81
C ILE A 257 -2.49 -22.41 19.05
N THR A 258 -2.27 -23.27 20.04
CA THR A 258 -1.61 -22.90 21.28
C THR A 258 -0.17 -23.44 21.27
N PHE A 259 0.76 -22.58 21.64
CA PHE A 259 2.18 -22.94 21.71
C PHE A 259 2.87 -22.29 22.90
N TRP A 260 3.85 -22.98 23.44
CA TRP A 260 4.75 -22.48 24.45
C TRP A 260 6.03 -21.98 23.80
N ALA A 261 6.62 -20.93 24.37
CA ALA A 261 7.90 -20.39 23.96
C ALA A 261 8.84 -20.22 25.16
N THR A 262 10.13 -20.44 24.94
CA THR A 262 11.17 -20.21 25.97
C THR A 262 11.17 -18.76 26.45
N ALA A 263 11.75 -18.49 27.62
CA ALA A 263 11.89 -17.12 28.14
C ALA A 263 12.58 -16.15 27.19
N GLU A 264 13.52 -16.64 26.39
CA GLU A 264 14.20 -15.86 25.37
C GLU A 264 13.27 -15.57 24.19
N GLN A 265 12.66 -16.58 23.59
CA GLN A 265 11.81 -16.44 22.40
C GLN A 265 10.51 -15.69 22.69
N SER A 266 9.99 -15.80 23.91
CA SER A 266 8.79 -15.09 24.33
C SER A 266 8.91 -13.58 24.11
N LYS A 267 10.05 -12.98 24.45
CA LYS A 267 10.29 -11.55 24.29
C LYS A 267 10.23 -11.11 22.82
N TYR A 268 10.81 -11.91 21.92
CA TYR A 268 10.75 -11.63 20.47
C TYR A 268 9.34 -11.80 19.92
N ILE A 269 8.63 -12.84 20.34
CA ILE A 269 7.25 -13.12 19.89
C ILE A 269 6.26 -12.07 20.42
N GLU A 270 6.47 -11.52 21.62
CA GLU A 270 5.67 -10.43 22.16
C GLU A 270 5.87 -9.12 21.38
N THR A 271 7.11 -8.78 21.06
CA THR A 271 7.42 -7.53 20.34
C THR A 271 7.17 -7.62 18.84
N LYS A 272 7.22 -8.82 18.27
CA LYS A 272 6.90 -9.11 16.87
C LYS A 272 5.95 -10.32 16.79
N PRO A 273 4.63 -10.10 16.96
CA PRO A 273 3.65 -11.17 16.90
C PRO A 273 3.73 -11.99 15.62
N ILE A 274 3.57 -13.31 15.73
CA ILE A 274 3.57 -14.23 14.57
C ILE A 274 2.37 -13.95 13.67
N HIS A 275 1.24 -13.56 14.27
CA HIS A 275 0.02 -13.21 13.56
C HIS A 275 -0.80 -12.17 14.35
N SER A 276 -1.62 -11.36 13.67
CA SER A 276 -2.47 -10.33 14.30
C SER A 276 -3.45 -10.86 15.35
N SER A 277 -3.87 -12.13 15.24
CA SER A 277 -4.73 -12.80 16.22
C SER A 277 -3.99 -13.31 17.47
N GLN A 278 -2.67 -13.07 17.59
CA GLN A 278 -1.88 -13.58 18.72
C GLN A 278 -2.38 -13.02 20.05
N LYS A 279 -2.50 -13.94 21.02
CA LYS A 279 -2.81 -13.62 22.42
C LYS A 279 -1.81 -14.31 23.33
N ILE A 280 -1.48 -13.67 24.44
CA ILE A 280 -0.73 -14.27 25.52
C ILE A 280 -1.75 -14.94 26.46
N LEU A 281 -1.62 -16.22 26.67
CA LEU A 281 -2.48 -16.99 27.57
C LEU A 281 -1.91 -17.07 28.99
N ASN A 282 -0.58 -17.17 29.11
CA ASN A 282 0.08 -17.29 30.41
C ASN A 282 1.53 -16.80 30.34
N HIS A 283 1.97 -16.13 31.38
CA HIS A 283 3.38 -15.87 31.70
C HIS A 283 3.81 -16.80 32.82
N ASN A 284 4.81 -17.65 32.59
CA ASN A 284 5.34 -18.54 33.59
C ASN A 284 6.43 -17.86 34.46
N PRO A 285 6.64 -18.33 35.69
CA PRO A 285 7.65 -17.71 36.59
C PRO A 285 9.09 -17.77 36.07
N ASP A 286 9.40 -18.69 35.15
CA ASP A 286 10.71 -18.81 34.50
C ASP A 286 10.91 -17.85 33.31
N GLY A 287 9.91 -17.01 33.04
CA GLY A 287 9.89 -16.06 31.93
C GLY A 287 9.42 -16.66 30.60
N SER A 288 9.15 -17.95 30.55
CA SER A 288 8.52 -18.57 29.37
C SER A 288 7.04 -18.17 29.27
N CYS A 289 6.47 -18.19 28.06
CA CYS A 289 5.08 -17.80 27.85
C CYS A 289 4.31 -18.84 27.03
N VAL A 290 3.00 -18.83 27.21
CA VAL A 290 2.07 -19.59 26.39
C VAL A 290 1.26 -18.61 25.55
N PHE A 291 1.24 -18.84 24.26
CA PHE A 291 0.54 -18.02 23.27
C PHE A 291 -0.56 -18.81 22.58
N SER A 292 -1.56 -18.11 22.05
CA SER A 292 -2.47 -18.64 21.04
C SER A 292 -2.51 -17.74 19.80
N ILE A 293 -2.73 -18.38 18.66
CA ILE A 293 -3.04 -17.70 17.38
C ILE A 293 -4.22 -18.44 16.73
N ASN A 294 -5.02 -17.70 15.95
CA ASN A 294 -6.14 -18.31 15.21
C ASN A 294 -5.87 -18.17 13.71
N VAL A 295 -5.40 -19.24 13.07
CA VAL A 295 -4.93 -19.25 11.68
C VAL A 295 -5.21 -20.58 10.99
N ILE A 296 -5.19 -20.54 9.65
CA ILE A 296 -5.24 -21.73 8.80
C ILE A 296 -3.92 -22.51 8.92
N GLU A 297 -4.05 -23.85 8.95
CA GLU A 297 -2.89 -24.74 8.86
C GLU A 297 -2.36 -24.79 7.43
N ASN A 298 -1.22 -24.13 7.16
CA ASN A 298 -0.58 -24.13 5.86
C ASN A 298 0.94 -24.32 5.98
N PHE A 299 1.61 -24.40 4.84
CA PHE A 299 3.07 -24.57 4.79
C PHE A 299 3.83 -23.42 5.48
N GLU A 300 3.37 -22.19 5.29
CA GLU A 300 4.02 -21.00 5.82
C GLU A 300 3.94 -20.94 7.35
N LEU A 301 2.84 -21.40 7.94
CA LEU A 301 2.70 -21.55 9.39
C LEU A 301 3.75 -22.53 9.94
N TYR A 302 3.83 -23.71 9.33
CA TYR A 302 4.80 -24.73 9.77
C TYR A 302 6.25 -24.27 9.59
N SER A 303 6.54 -23.63 8.46
CA SER A 303 7.85 -23.03 8.20
C SER A 303 8.20 -21.94 9.23
N THR A 304 7.22 -21.14 9.63
CA THR A 304 7.40 -20.12 10.66
C THR A 304 7.69 -20.74 12.01
N PHE A 305 6.95 -21.78 12.42
CA PHE A 305 7.24 -22.47 13.68
C PHE A 305 8.61 -23.15 13.68
N LEU A 306 8.98 -23.80 12.58
CA LEU A 306 10.30 -24.45 12.46
C LEU A 306 11.47 -23.45 12.53
N SER A 307 11.27 -22.20 12.12
CA SER A 307 12.30 -21.16 12.19
C SER A 307 12.72 -20.79 13.62
N TYR A 308 11.88 -21.08 14.62
CA TYR A 308 12.21 -20.87 16.02
C TYR A 308 13.02 -22.05 16.64
N GLY A 309 13.26 -23.12 15.87
CA GLY A 309 14.03 -24.29 16.32
C GLY A 309 13.47 -24.92 17.59
N SER A 310 14.31 -25.08 18.62
CA SER A 310 13.92 -25.60 19.93
C SER A 310 13.27 -24.56 20.86
N GLY A 311 13.13 -23.32 20.40
CA GLY A 311 12.62 -22.21 21.20
C GLY A 311 11.11 -22.21 21.39
N ILE A 312 10.37 -23.03 20.64
CA ILE A 312 8.91 -23.17 20.78
C ILE A 312 8.47 -24.64 20.83
N LYS A 313 7.30 -24.86 21.44
CA LYS A 313 6.63 -26.15 21.47
C LYS A 313 5.14 -26.00 21.23
N ILE A 314 4.61 -26.70 20.24
CA ILE A 314 3.16 -26.71 19.99
C ILE A 314 2.46 -27.55 21.09
N LEU A 315 1.43 -26.95 21.68
CA LEU A 315 0.61 -27.58 22.71
C LEU A 315 -0.69 -28.14 22.14
N SER A 316 -1.31 -27.38 21.23
CA SER A 316 -2.56 -27.78 20.57
C SER A 316 -2.67 -27.08 19.19
N PRO A 317 -3.44 -27.64 18.23
CA PRO A 317 -4.09 -28.96 18.27
C PRO A 317 -3.11 -30.12 18.02
N LYS A 318 -3.49 -31.30 18.40
CA LYS A 318 -2.67 -32.55 18.28
C LYS A 318 -2.21 -32.85 16.84
N ARG A 319 -2.93 -32.38 15.84
CA ARG A 319 -2.52 -32.52 14.42
C ARG A 319 -1.26 -31.72 14.15
N VAL A 320 -1.23 -30.44 14.55
CA VAL A 320 -0.08 -29.54 14.36
C VAL A 320 1.12 -30.02 15.17
N GLU A 321 0.90 -30.42 16.44
CA GLU A 321 1.94 -31.00 17.30
C GLU A 321 2.60 -32.22 16.64
N ARG A 322 1.80 -33.19 16.15
CA ARG A 322 2.30 -34.39 15.47
C ARG A 322 3.08 -34.06 14.18
N TYR A 323 2.62 -33.06 13.43
CA TYR A 323 3.34 -32.63 12.24
C TYR A 323 4.73 -32.09 12.62
N MET A 324 4.79 -31.17 13.59
CA MET A 324 6.04 -30.58 14.07
C MET A 324 7.00 -31.63 14.60
N LYS A 325 6.50 -32.56 15.41
CA LYS A 325 7.29 -33.69 15.91
C LYS A 325 7.91 -34.49 14.77
N ARG A 326 7.12 -34.91 13.79
CA ARG A 326 7.61 -35.65 12.60
C ARG A 326 8.67 -34.87 11.81
N MET A 327 8.50 -33.56 11.67
CA MET A 327 9.48 -32.75 10.98
C MET A 327 10.78 -32.63 11.79
N SER A 328 10.71 -32.51 13.11
CA SER A 328 11.88 -32.47 13.99
C SER A 328 12.64 -33.84 13.97
N GLU A 329 11.94 -34.95 13.94
CA GLU A 329 12.54 -36.27 13.77
C GLU A 329 13.29 -36.39 12.43
N LYS A 330 12.67 -35.99 11.33
CA LYS A 330 13.32 -35.96 10.01
C LYS A 330 14.54 -35.04 9.98
N LEU A 331 14.45 -33.89 10.64
CA LEU A 331 15.59 -32.96 10.74
C LEU A 331 16.75 -33.61 11.52
N PHE A 332 16.45 -34.23 12.64
CA PHE A 332 17.45 -34.95 13.45
C PHE A 332 18.14 -36.07 12.64
N ASP A 333 17.37 -36.82 11.85
CA ASP A 333 17.91 -37.92 11.04
C ASP A 333 18.82 -37.44 9.90
N LEU A 334 18.69 -36.19 9.41
CA LEU A 334 19.61 -35.59 8.42
C LEU A 334 20.99 -35.28 9.00
N TYR A 335 21.13 -35.18 10.32
CA TYR A 335 22.39 -34.84 11.00
C TYR A 335 23.00 -36.01 11.78
N LYS A 336 22.44 -37.22 11.65
CA LYS A 336 23.07 -38.47 12.10
C LYS A 336 24.09 -38.95 11.09
#